data_a2bb7165913226ee918b8850b51a4b5f
#
_entry.id   a2bb7165913226ee918b8850b51a4b5f
#
_cell.length_a   1.000
_cell.length_b   1.000
_cell.length_c   1.000
_cell.angle_alpha   90.00
_cell.angle_beta   90.00
_cell.angle_gamma   90.00
#
_symmetry.space_group_name_H-M   'P 1'
#
loop_
_entity.id
_entity.type
_entity.pdbx_description
1 polymer ?
#
loop_
_entity_poly.entity_id
_entity_poly.type
_entity_poly.pdbx_seq_one_letter_code
_entity_poly.pdbx_strand_id
1 'polypeptide(L)'
;MAKRQNFYVMFFIVLVAAFIFVLTKIIPGFGDVKLPVLSYVQPFSFTDQEGYHISEKDTYGKVYVAEYFFTTCKGICPKMNTNMKKIYEVYNKEKNFLILSHTVDPDVDKVGRLKEYADSLGISSQSWHFLTGRKDSLYYAARISYLLDDPKNNNERIEQQFLHTQFLALVDKKGRVRKIYDSLKKDEIQDLTVDISKLLQEKMTNKNL
;
A
#
# COMPACT_ATOMS: atom_id res chain seq x y z
N MET A 1 -35.84 -5.25 -47.45
CA MET A 1 -35.98 -5.50 -46.01
C MET A 1 -34.65 -5.32 -45.24
N ALA A 2 -33.54 -5.77 -45.72
CA ALA A 2 -32.22 -5.69 -45.01
C ALA A 2 -31.76 -4.27 -44.63
N LYS A 3 -31.93 -3.25 -45.50
CA LYS A 3 -31.52 -1.85 -45.17
C LYS A 3 -32.26 -1.25 -43.97
N ARG A 4 -33.54 -1.58 -43.81
CA ARG A 4 -34.37 -1.08 -42.70
C ARG A 4 -33.99 -1.77 -41.39
N GLN A 5 -33.65 -3.06 -41.44
CA GLN A 5 -33.18 -3.83 -40.28
C GLN A 5 -31.81 -3.33 -39.81
N ASN A 6 -30.89 -3.07 -40.73
CA ASN A 6 -29.55 -2.52 -40.39
C ASN A 6 -29.66 -1.12 -39.78
N PHE A 7 -30.62 -0.28 -40.23
CA PHE A 7 -30.88 1.03 -39.64
C PHE A 7 -31.32 0.91 -38.16
N TYR A 8 -32.26 0.02 -37.84
CA TYR A 8 -32.71 -0.17 -36.45
C TYR A 8 -31.61 -0.75 -35.55
N VAL A 9 -30.79 -1.67 -36.07
CA VAL A 9 -29.65 -2.21 -35.34
C VAL A 9 -28.64 -1.11 -35.02
N MET A 10 -28.28 -0.29 -36.00
CA MET A 10 -27.36 0.82 -35.82
C MET A 10 -27.92 1.87 -34.84
N PHE A 11 -29.18 2.23 -34.95
CA PHE A 11 -29.85 3.15 -34.01
C PHE A 11 -29.84 2.62 -32.59
N PHE A 12 -30.11 1.32 -32.38
CA PHE A 12 -30.07 0.69 -31.07
C PHE A 12 -28.67 0.70 -30.49
N ILE A 13 -27.63 0.38 -31.27
CA ILE A 13 -26.22 0.43 -30.82
C ILE A 13 -25.84 1.85 -30.37
N VAL A 14 -26.21 2.88 -31.14
CA VAL A 14 -25.96 4.28 -30.79
C VAL A 14 -26.67 4.66 -29.48
N LEU A 15 -27.91 4.23 -29.31
CA LEU A 15 -28.69 4.50 -28.10
C LEU A 15 -28.09 3.83 -26.87
N VAL A 16 -27.65 2.57 -26.98
CA VAL A 16 -26.95 1.85 -25.90
C VAL A 16 -25.63 2.52 -25.57
N ALA A 17 -24.84 2.90 -26.58
CA ALA A 17 -23.58 3.61 -26.37
C ALA A 17 -23.79 4.97 -25.66
N ALA A 18 -24.80 5.74 -26.09
CA ALA A 18 -25.18 6.99 -25.45
C ALA A 18 -25.65 6.78 -24.01
N PHE A 19 -26.43 5.73 -23.74
CA PHE A 19 -26.87 5.39 -22.39
C PHE A 19 -25.70 5.03 -21.46
N ILE A 20 -24.76 4.18 -21.91
CA ILE A 20 -23.55 3.83 -21.17
C ILE A 20 -22.71 5.09 -20.91
N PHE A 21 -22.54 5.94 -21.93
CA PHE A 21 -21.81 7.21 -21.79
C PHE A 21 -22.44 8.11 -20.72
N VAL A 22 -23.76 8.24 -20.72
CA VAL A 22 -24.50 9.02 -19.72
C VAL A 22 -24.35 8.42 -18.33
N LEU A 23 -24.45 7.09 -18.20
CA LEU A 23 -24.22 6.39 -16.91
C LEU A 23 -22.82 6.64 -16.35
N THR A 24 -21.78 6.59 -17.18
CA THR A 24 -20.40 6.86 -16.76
C THR A 24 -20.18 8.30 -16.31
N LYS A 25 -21.00 9.26 -16.80
CA LYS A 25 -20.91 10.69 -16.41
C LYS A 25 -21.76 11.03 -15.19
N ILE A 26 -22.93 10.39 -15.04
CA ILE A 26 -23.89 10.72 -13.97
C ILE A 26 -23.58 9.93 -12.68
N ILE A 27 -23.10 8.70 -12.80
CA ILE A 27 -22.79 7.85 -11.64
C ILE A 27 -21.28 7.86 -11.42
N PRO A 28 -20.76 8.62 -10.44
CA PRO A 28 -19.34 8.61 -10.11
C PRO A 28 -18.90 7.19 -9.73
N GLY A 29 -17.88 6.66 -10.41
CA GLY A 29 -17.37 5.30 -10.19
C GLY A 29 -18.20 4.19 -10.86
N PHE A 30 -19.10 4.51 -11.80
CA PHE A 30 -19.75 3.51 -12.64
C PHE A 30 -18.70 2.87 -13.56
N GLY A 31 -18.45 1.57 -13.35
CA GLY A 31 -17.41 0.81 -14.05
C GLY A 31 -16.05 0.77 -13.35
N ASP A 32 -15.83 1.55 -12.29
CA ASP A 32 -14.62 1.43 -11.48
C ASP A 32 -14.71 0.17 -10.61
N VAL A 33 -13.87 -0.81 -10.91
CA VAL A 33 -13.70 -1.98 -10.06
C VAL A 33 -13.01 -1.51 -8.78
N LYS A 34 -13.77 -1.42 -7.69
CA LYS A 34 -13.20 -1.11 -6.38
C LYS A 34 -12.28 -2.24 -5.95
N LEU A 35 -11.09 -1.89 -5.50
CA LEU A 35 -10.18 -2.86 -4.92
C LEU A 35 -10.87 -3.60 -3.75
N PRO A 36 -10.75 -4.93 -3.65
CA PRO A 36 -11.32 -5.70 -2.56
C PRO A 36 -10.69 -5.30 -1.22
N VAL A 37 -11.29 -5.72 -0.11
CA VAL A 37 -10.69 -5.67 1.22
C VAL A 37 -10.11 -7.05 1.52
N LEU A 38 -8.81 -7.14 1.74
CA LEU A 38 -8.10 -8.38 2.02
C LEU A 38 -7.97 -8.63 3.53
N SER A 39 -7.65 -7.58 4.30
CA SER A 39 -7.53 -7.62 5.76
C SER A 39 -7.74 -6.23 6.36
N TYR A 40 -7.71 -6.17 7.69
CA TYR A 40 -7.75 -4.94 8.48
C TYR A 40 -6.49 -4.83 9.31
N VAL A 41 -5.86 -3.64 9.27
CA VAL A 41 -4.67 -3.37 10.07
C VAL A 41 -5.07 -3.35 11.54
N GLN A 42 -4.39 -4.19 12.34
CA GLN A 42 -4.58 -4.27 13.78
C GLN A 42 -3.83 -3.12 14.47
N PRO A 43 -4.20 -2.74 15.69
CA PRO A 43 -3.49 -1.72 16.47
C PRO A 43 -2.00 -2.03 16.56
N PHE A 44 -1.16 -1.03 16.32
CA PHE A 44 0.29 -1.11 16.42
C PHE A 44 0.88 0.18 17.01
N SER A 45 2.10 0.09 17.52
CA SER A 45 2.91 1.25 17.86
C SER A 45 4.37 0.90 17.64
N PHE A 46 5.02 1.59 16.69
CA PHE A 46 6.42 1.42 16.33
C PHE A 46 7.14 2.75 16.43
N THR A 47 8.48 2.72 16.53
CA THR A 47 9.30 3.92 16.61
C THR A 47 9.92 4.18 15.23
N ASP A 48 9.82 5.40 14.74
CA ASP A 48 10.41 5.80 13.46
C ASP A 48 11.89 6.21 13.58
N GLN A 49 12.51 6.54 12.46
CA GLN A 49 13.91 6.98 12.37
C GLN A 49 14.22 8.28 13.10
N GLU A 50 13.22 9.08 13.45
CA GLU A 50 13.39 10.32 14.24
C GLU A 50 13.10 10.09 15.74
N GLY A 51 12.73 8.87 16.11
CA GLY A 51 12.39 8.49 17.49
C GLY A 51 10.93 8.75 17.87
N TYR A 52 10.07 9.14 16.93
CA TYR A 52 8.65 9.32 17.19
C TYR A 52 7.89 7.99 17.14
N HIS A 53 6.86 7.88 17.97
CA HIS A 53 5.95 6.73 17.92
C HIS A 53 4.91 6.93 16.82
N ILE A 54 4.83 5.97 15.91
CA ILE A 54 3.84 5.89 14.84
C ILE A 54 2.89 4.74 15.14
N SER A 55 1.60 5.02 15.14
CA SER A 55 0.52 4.06 15.42
C SER A 55 -0.50 4.00 14.29
N GLU A 56 -1.45 3.08 14.39
CA GLU A 56 -2.57 3.01 13.45
C GLU A 56 -3.42 4.29 13.44
N LYS A 57 -3.42 5.05 14.55
CA LYS A 57 -4.16 6.32 14.64
C LYS A 57 -3.53 7.41 13.78
N ASP A 58 -2.21 7.41 13.66
CA ASP A 58 -1.45 8.37 12.84
C ASP A 58 -1.62 8.11 11.35
N THR A 59 -2.00 6.87 10.99
CA THR A 59 -2.28 6.46 9.61
C THR A 59 -3.75 6.60 9.22
N TYR A 60 -4.65 6.84 10.19
CA TYR A 60 -6.07 7.00 9.89
C TYR A 60 -6.33 8.23 9.01
N GLY A 61 -7.13 8.06 7.96
CA GLY A 61 -7.38 9.11 6.97
C GLY A 61 -6.33 9.19 5.85
N LYS A 62 -5.26 8.39 5.94
CA LYS A 62 -4.18 8.36 4.95
C LYS A 62 -4.17 7.04 4.17
N VAL A 63 -3.80 7.10 2.91
CA VAL A 63 -3.45 5.94 2.10
C VAL A 63 -1.97 5.66 2.33
N TYR A 64 -1.58 4.42 2.52
CA TYR A 64 -0.16 4.12 2.68
C TYR A 64 0.24 2.78 2.08
N VAL A 65 1.54 2.67 1.82
CA VAL A 65 2.18 1.43 1.40
C VAL A 65 3.03 0.91 2.55
N ALA A 66 2.81 -0.35 2.94
CA ALA A 66 3.63 -1.03 3.93
C ALA A 66 4.56 -2.03 3.25
N GLU A 67 5.82 -2.07 3.70
CA GLU A 67 6.84 -3.03 3.28
C GLU A 67 7.67 -3.51 4.46
N TYR A 68 8.45 -4.57 4.22
CA TYR A 68 9.43 -5.09 5.18
C TYR A 68 10.82 -5.09 4.56
N PHE A 69 11.82 -4.67 5.34
CA PHE A 69 13.21 -4.53 4.91
C PHE A 69 14.17 -4.74 6.08
N PHE A 70 15.47 -4.68 5.83
CA PHE A 70 16.52 -4.51 6.85
C PHE A 70 17.72 -3.78 6.24
N THR A 71 18.41 -2.98 7.08
CA THR A 71 19.45 -2.05 6.58
C THR A 71 20.69 -2.77 6.05
N THR A 72 20.96 -4.01 6.51
CA THR A 72 22.13 -4.79 6.09
C THR A 72 21.87 -5.68 4.87
N CYS A 73 20.67 -5.63 4.29
CA CYS A 73 20.28 -6.42 3.12
C CYS A 73 21.11 -6.06 1.90
N LYS A 74 21.88 -7.01 1.37
CA LYS A 74 22.64 -6.88 0.11
C LYS A 74 21.92 -7.48 -1.11
N GLY A 75 20.74 -8.08 -0.90
CA GLY A 75 19.97 -8.79 -1.90
C GLY A 75 18.91 -7.93 -2.58
N ILE A 76 17.63 -8.21 -2.27
CA ILE A 76 16.47 -7.60 -2.94
C ILE A 76 16.14 -6.19 -2.45
N CYS A 77 16.44 -5.83 -1.19
CA CYS A 77 16.02 -4.55 -0.61
C CYS A 77 16.52 -3.32 -1.38
N PRO A 78 17.75 -3.25 -1.93
CA PRO A 78 18.17 -2.11 -2.74
C PRO A 78 17.26 -1.89 -3.97
N LYS A 79 16.79 -2.97 -4.61
CA LYS A 79 15.87 -2.89 -5.75
C LYS A 79 14.46 -2.49 -5.31
N MET A 80 13.98 -3.04 -4.20
CA MET A 80 12.71 -2.66 -3.56
C MET A 80 12.70 -1.16 -3.26
N ASN A 81 13.72 -0.66 -2.57
CA ASN A 81 13.84 0.76 -2.22
C ASN A 81 13.95 1.66 -3.45
N THR A 82 14.65 1.22 -4.51
CA THR A 82 14.69 1.97 -5.77
C THR A 82 13.29 2.11 -6.38
N ASN A 83 12.47 1.08 -6.33
CA ASN A 83 11.11 1.12 -6.83
C ASN A 83 10.18 1.92 -5.89
N MET A 84 10.34 1.75 -4.56
CA MET A 84 9.61 2.53 -3.57
C MET A 84 9.94 4.02 -3.66
N LYS A 85 11.21 4.38 -3.96
CA LYS A 85 11.61 5.77 -4.18
C LYS A 85 10.87 6.43 -5.35
N LYS A 86 10.54 5.69 -6.40
CA LYS A 86 9.69 6.22 -7.49
C LYS A 86 8.28 6.56 -7.01
N ILE A 87 7.70 5.73 -6.15
CA ILE A 87 6.40 6.02 -5.51
C ILE A 87 6.52 7.26 -4.62
N TYR A 88 7.58 7.33 -3.80
CA TYR A 88 7.86 8.48 -2.95
C TYR A 88 7.98 9.78 -3.77
N GLU A 89 8.73 9.79 -4.85
CA GLU A 89 8.91 10.96 -5.70
C GLU A 89 7.59 11.50 -6.28
N VAL A 90 6.64 10.61 -6.56
CA VAL A 90 5.30 10.99 -7.04
C VAL A 90 4.43 11.57 -5.93
N TYR A 91 4.49 11.00 -4.71
CA TYR A 91 3.51 11.25 -3.66
C TYR A 91 4.06 11.96 -2.41
N ASN A 92 5.35 12.31 -2.33
CA ASN A 92 5.96 12.90 -1.14
C ASN A 92 5.34 14.25 -0.68
N LYS A 93 4.63 14.94 -1.58
CA LYS A 93 3.90 16.19 -1.28
C LYS A 93 2.42 15.96 -0.96
N GLU A 94 1.94 14.73 -1.09
CA GLU A 94 0.55 14.38 -0.79
C GLU A 94 0.39 14.17 0.73
N LYS A 95 -0.35 15.07 1.38
CA LYS A 95 -0.52 15.06 2.85
C LYS A 95 -1.20 13.80 3.38
N ASN A 96 -2.01 13.15 2.54
CA ASN A 96 -2.78 11.96 2.89
C ASN A 96 -2.13 10.67 2.39
N PHE A 97 -0.82 10.70 2.11
CA PHE A 97 -0.04 9.53 1.69
C PHE A 97 1.16 9.30 2.60
N LEU A 98 1.43 8.03 2.92
CA LEU A 98 2.61 7.59 3.67
C LEU A 98 3.24 6.35 3.05
N ILE A 99 4.51 6.14 3.37
CA ILE A 99 5.21 4.86 3.21
C ILE A 99 5.68 4.41 4.60
N LEU A 100 5.40 3.16 4.95
CA LEU A 100 5.80 2.55 6.22
C LEU A 100 6.70 1.35 5.94
N SER A 101 8.01 1.52 6.12
CA SER A 101 9.00 0.46 5.97
C SER A 101 9.33 -0.12 7.34
N HIS A 102 8.90 -1.36 7.60
CA HIS A 102 9.09 -2.04 8.87
C HIS A 102 10.37 -2.87 8.83
N THR A 103 11.25 -2.73 9.82
CA THR A 103 12.42 -3.62 9.87
C THR A 103 12.04 -5.05 10.26
N VAL A 104 12.73 -6.03 9.68
CA VAL A 104 12.68 -7.43 10.12
C VAL A 104 13.77 -7.75 11.15
N ASP A 105 14.74 -6.86 11.31
CA ASP A 105 15.88 -7.03 12.22
C ASP A 105 16.00 -5.87 13.23
N PRO A 106 15.04 -5.75 14.18
CA PRO A 106 15.03 -4.64 15.13
C PRO A 106 16.20 -4.66 16.13
N ASP A 107 16.95 -5.74 16.20
CA ASP A 107 18.14 -5.82 17.04
C ASP A 107 19.31 -5.03 16.45
N VAL A 108 19.45 -5.03 15.14
CA VAL A 108 20.42 -4.25 14.37
C VAL A 108 19.87 -2.88 14.00
N ASP A 109 18.64 -2.83 13.52
CA ASP A 109 18.01 -1.63 12.97
C ASP A 109 17.37 -0.77 14.08
N LYS A 110 18.23 -0.19 14.94
CA LYS A 110 17.82 0.81 15.95
C LYS A 110 17.55 2.17 15.27
N VAL A 111 16.90 3.08 16.00
CA VAL A 111 16.52 4.43 15.53
C VAL A 111 17.68 5.14 14.81
N GLY A 112 18.87 5.20 15.41
CA GLY A 112 20.04 5.84 14.81
C GLY A 112 20.45 5.21 13.48
N ARG A 113 20.42 3.86 13.40
CA ARG A 113 20.72 3.12 12.17
C ARG A 113 19.68 3.38 11.08
N LEU A 114 18.40 3.44 11.45
CA LEU A 114 17.32 3.77 10.52
C LEU A 114 17.44 5.21 10.02
N LYS A 115 17.87 6.14 10.87
CA LYS A 115 18.13 7.54 10.50
C LYS A 115 19.24 7.63 9.46
N GLU A 116 20.38 7.01 9.72
CA GLU A 116 21.49 6.95 8.76
C GLU A 116 21.05 6.34 7.42
N TYR A 117 20.22 5.31 7.46
CA TYR A 117 19.69 4.66 6.28
C TYR A 117 18.76 5.57 5.48
N ALA A 118 17.81 6.24 6.14
CA ALA A 118 16.90 7.20 5.51
C ALA A 118 17.67 8.36 4.86
N ASP A 119 18.68 8.90 5.57
CA ASP A 119 19.52 9.98 5.07
C ASP A 119 20.32 9.54 3.84
N SER A 120 20.83 8.31 3.82
CA SER A 120 21.54 7.75 2.66
C SER A 120 20.67 7.63 1.41
N LEU A 121 19.36 7.46 1.60
CA LEU A 121 18.38 7.43 0.52
C LEU A 121 17.85 8.83 0.13
N GLY A 122 18.18 9.87 0.91
CA GLY A 122 17.64 11.23 0.74
C GLY A 122 16.15 11.32 1.03
N ILE A 123 15.67 10.58 2.04
CA ILE A 123 14.26 10.49 2.41
C ILE A 123 13.94 11.42 3.57
N SER A 124 12.81 12.15 3.45
CA SER A 124 12.22 12.93 4.52
C SER A 124 11.23 12.08 5.34
N SER A 125 11.29 12.17 6.66
CA SER A 125 10.39 11.50 7.60
C SER A 125 8.93 11.95 7.56
N GLN A 126 8.60 12.99 6.79
CA GLN A 126 7.21 13.49 6.70
C GLN A 126 6.25 12.53 5.99
N SER A 127 6.75 11.75 5.03
CA SER A 127 5.92 10.86 4.21
C SER A 127 6.49 9.45 4.06
N TRP A 128 7.69 9.20 4.57
CA TRP A 128 8.28 7.86 4.58
C TRP A 128 8.93 7.58 5.94
N HIS A 129 8.32 6.66 6.70
CA HIS A 129 8.79 6.25 8.02
C HIS A 129 9.46 4.88 7.94
N PHE A 130 10.68 4.79 8.45
CA PHE A 130 11.39 3.53 8.69
C PHE A 130 11.17 3.14 10.14
N LEU A 131 10.49 2.02 10.36
CA LEU A 131 9.93 1.65 11.65
C LEU A 131 10.67 0.50 12.30
N THR A 132 10.97 0.66 13.59
CA THR A 132 11.52 -0.38 14.47
C THR A 132 10.66 -0.55 15.70
N GLY A 133 10.81 -1.68 16.40
CA GLY A 133 10.04 -1.98 17.61
C GLY A 133 10.28 -3.40 18.10
N ARG A 134 9.35 -3.94 18.88
CA ARG A 134 9.43 -5.33 19.32
C ARG A 134 9.27 -6.27 18.11
N LYS A 135 10.16 -7.25 18.00
CA LYS A 135 10.19 -8.19 16.87
C LYS A 135 8.88 -8.95 16.71
N ASP A 136 8.31 -9.42 17.83
CA ASP A 136 7.01 -10.11 17.81
C ASP A 136 5.86 -9.26 17.26
N SER A 137 5.83 -7.98 17.62
CA SER A 137 4.80 -7.04 17.14
C SER A 137 4.99 -6.71 15.66
N LEU A 138 6.22 -6.53 15.19
CA LEU A 138 6.55 -6.31 13.77
C LEU A 138 6.13 -7.52 12.92
N TYR A 139 6.43 -8.73 13.38
CA TYR A 139 6.08 -9.97 12.67
C TYR A 139 4.59 -10.28 12.73
N TYR A 140 3.94 -9.95 13.84
CA TYR A 140 2.47 -10.03 13.94
C TYR A 140 1.80 -9.11 12.91
N ALA A 141 2.27 -7.87 12.78
CA ALA A 141 1.75 -6.94 11.78
C ALA A 141 1.96 -7.46 10.35
N ALA A 142 3.13 -8.05 10.04
CA ALA A 142 3.39 -8.64 8.74
C ALA A 142 2.38 -9.73 8.37
N ARG A 143 2.09 -10.63 9.32
CA ARG A 143 1.28 -11.84 9.11
C ARG A 143 -0.22 -11.56 9.14
N ILE A 144 -0.65 -10.81 10.12
CA ILE A 144 -2.09 -10.66 10.43
C ILE A 144 -2.64 -9.37 9.83
N SER A 145 -1.92 -8.26 9.91
CA SER A 145 -2.38 -6.99 9.38
C SER A 145 -2.16 -6.89 7.88
N TYR A 146 -0.91 -7.03 7.44
CA TYR A 146 -0.50 -6.73 6.07
C TYR A 146 -0.53 -7.93 5.12
N LEU A 147 -0.62 -9.16 5.63
CA LEU A 147 -0.57 -10.42 4.85
C LEU A 147 0.70 -10.54 3.99
N LEU A 148 1.83 -10.03 4.49
CA LEU A 148 3.13 -10.04 3.82
C LEU A 148 4.01 -11.23 4.23
N ASP A 149 3.54 -12.06 5.16
CA ASP A 149 4.14 -13.33 5.57
C ASP A 149 3.05 -14.36 5.89
N ASP A 150 3.36 -15.65 5.76
CA ASP A 150 2.41 -16.72 6.11
C ASP A 150 2.30 -16.84 7.64
N PRO A 151 1.09 -16.79 8.21
CA PRO A 151 0.88 -17.03 9.64
C PRO A 151 1.45 -18.36 10.16
N LYS A 152 1.60 -19.35 9.27
CA LYS A 152 2.21 -20.66 9.60
C LYS A 152 3.71 -20.60 9.82
N ASN A 153 4.39 -19.53 9.41
CA ASN A 153 5.81 -19.31 9.63
C ASN A 153 6.16 -19.00 11.11
N ASN A 154 5.29 -19.37 12.05
CA ASN A 154 5.46 -19.15 13.49
C ASN A 154 5.83 -20.45 14.22
N ASN A 155 6.60 -21.33 13.58
CA ASN A 155 6.98 -22.64 14.14
C ASN A 155 8.24 -22.60 15.01
N GLU A 156 8.99 -21.51 14.99
CA GLU A 156 10.23 -21.30 15.74
C GLU A 156 10.05 -20.17 16.77
N ARG A 157 10.95 -20.11 17.74
CA ARG A 157 10.98 -18.96 18.66
C ARG A 157 11.24 -17.68 17.86
N ILE A 158 10.65 -16.58 18.28
CA ILE A 158 10.69 -15.32 17.53
C ILE A 158 12.11 -14.81 17.26
N GLU A 159 13.04 -15.09 18.16
CA GLU A 159 14.45 -14.70 18.00
C GLU A 159 15.13 -15.41 16.82
N GLN A 160 14.67 -16.62 16.48
CA GLN A 160 15.21 -17.46 15.41
C GLN A 160 14.51 -17.21 14.06
N GLN A 161 13.36 -16.52 14.07
CA GLN A 161 12.64 -16.21 12.84
C GLN A 161 13.32 -15.07 12.08
N PHE A 162 13.34 -15.18 10.75
CA PHE A 162 13.76 -14.11 9.87
C PHE A 162 12.82 -14.01 8.67
N LEU A 163 12.06 -12.93 8.62
CA LEU A 163 11.07 -12.69 7.59
C LEU A 163 11.74 -12.20 6.31
N HIS A 164 11.41 -12.83 5.19
CA HIS A 164 11.83 -12.41 3.87
C HIS A 164 10.61 -12.23 2.98
N THR A 165 10.37 -11.01 2.53
CA THR A 165 9.29 -10.70 1.60
C THR A 165 9.70 -9.62 0.62
N GLN A 166 9.22 -9.74 -0.62
CA GLN A 166 9.36 -8.71 -1.65
C GLN A 166 8.04 -8.00 -1.94
N PHE A 167 7.01 -8.34 -1.18
CA PHE A 167 5.67 -7.83 -1.41
C PHE A 167 5.40 -6.54 -0.64
N LEU A 168 4.54 -5.70 -1.22
CA LEU A 168 4.07 -4.43 -0.69
C LEU A 168 2.57 -4.53 -0.43
N ALA A 169 2.10 -4.03 0.70
CA ALA A 169 0.67 -3.94 0.99
C ALA A 169 0.17 -2.50 0.80
N LEU A 170 -0.84 -2.31 -0.04
CA LEU A 170 -1.53 -1.02 -0.19
C LEU A 170 -2.70 -0.96 0.78
N VAL A 171 -2.69 0.06 1.64
CA VAL A 171 -3.67 0.27 2.70
C VAL A 171 -4.44 1.56 2.47
N ASP A 172 -5.76 1.51 2.63
CA ASP A 172 -6.63 2.67 2.44
C ASP A 172 -6.79 3.52 3.71
N LYS A 173 -7.48 4.65 3.58
CA LYS A 173 -7.75 5.65 4.64
C LYS A 173 -8.44 5.10 5.90
N LYS A 174 -8.99 3.87 5.83
CA LYS A 174 -9.67 3.20 6.96
C LYS A 174 -8.85 2.05 7.56
N GLY A 175 -7.56 1.95 7.20
CA GLY A 175 -6.70 0.87 7.66
C GLY A 175 -7.06 -0.51 7.07
N ARG A 176 -7.60 -0.56 5.84
CA ARG A 176 -7.92 -1.80 5.14
C ARG A 176 -6.87 -2.09 4.08
N VAL A 177 -6.28 -3.27 4.12
CA VAL A 177 -5.40 -3.75 3.04
C VAL A 177 -6.24 -4.06 1.82
N ARG A 178 -5.91 -3.43 0.71
CA ARG A 178 -6.72 -3.48 -0.52
C ARG A 178 -6.09 -4.35 -1.61
N LYS A 179 -4.78 -4.37 -1.70
CA LYS A 179 -4.05 -5.19 -2.67
C LYS A 179 -2.60 -5.38 -2.22
N ILE A 180 -1.99 -6.46 -2.66
CA ILE A 180 -0.59 -6.79 -2.46
C ILE A 180 0.10 -6.79 -3.83
N TYR A 181 1.32 -6.25 -3.88
CA TYR A 181 2.11 -6.08 -5.10
C TYR A 181 3.49 -6.68 -4.94
N ASP A 182 4.03 -7.24 -6.02
CA ASP A 182 5.42 -7.65 -6.09
C ASP A 182 6.30 -6.42 -6.40
N SER A 183 7.11 -5.99 -5.44
CA SER A 183 7.95 -4.80 -5.58
C SER A 183 9.04 -4.92 -6.64
N LEU A 184 9.34 -6.13 -7.11
CA LEU A 184 10.37 -6.38 -8.12
C LEU A 184 9.82 -6.33 -9.55
N LYS A 185 8.50 -6.33 -9.73
CA LYS A 185 7.84 -6.28 -11.03
C LYS A 185 7.44 -4.85 -11.38
N LYS A 186 7.89 -4.40 -12.55
CA LYS A 186 7.67 -3.02 -13.01
C LYS A 186 6.19 -2.71 -13.27
N ASP A 187 5.46 -3.62 -13.84
CA ASP A 187 4.02 -3.54 -14.09
C ASP A 187 3.23 -3.40 -12.78
N GLU A 188 3.55 -4.20 -11.78
CA GLU A 188 2.88 -4.14 -10.47
C GLU A 188 3.18 -2.81 -9.73
N ILE A 189 4.37 -2.23 -9.90
CA ILE A 189 4.69 -0.89 -9.36
C ILE A 189 3.91 0.21 -10.10
N GLN A 190 3.69 0.07 -11.41
CA GLN A 190 2.83 0.98 -12.15
C GLN A 190 1.37 0.87 -11.70
N ASP A 191 0.86 -0.34 -11.53
CA ASP A 191 -0.47 -0.59 -10.99
C ASP A 191 -0.63 0.00 -9.58
N LEU A 192 0.36 -0.21 -8.69
CA LEU A 192 0.38 0.38 -7.36
C LEU A 192 0.26 1.90 -7.41
N THR A 193 1.01 2.56 -8.30
CA THR A 193 0.92 4.01 -8.48
C THR A 193 -0.49 4.46 -8.85
N VAL A 194 -1.13 3.78 -9.81
CA VAL A 194 -2.51 4.08 -10.22
C VAL A 194 -3.51 3.84 -9.08
N ASP A 195 -3.37 2.73 -8.37
CA ASP A 195 -4.30 2.34 -7.31
C ASP A 195 -4.16 3.23 -6.06
N ILE A 196 -2.96 3.75 -5.75
CA ILE A 196 -2.77 4.81 -4.74
C ILE A 196 -3.62 6.04 -5.10
N SER A 197 -3.53 6.51 -6.35
CA SER A 197 -4.31 7.68 -6.81
C SER A 197 -5.82 7.46 -6.66
N LYS A 198 -6.33 6.27 -7.00
CA LYS A 198 -7.75 5.92 -6.81
C LYS A 198 -8.15 5.97 -5.35
N LEU A 199 -7.35 5.37 -4.44
CA LEU A 199 -7.67 5.35 -3.01
C LEU A 199 -7.58 6.74 -2.38
N LEU A 200 -6.67 7.61 -2.85
CA LEU A 200 -6.61 9.01 -2.42
C LEU A 200 -7.88 9.79 -2.77
N GLN A 201 -8.50 9.48 -3.91
CA GLN A 201 -9.77 10.09 -4.35
C GLN A 201 -11.00 9.49 -3.68
N GLU A 202 -10.92 8.27 -3.10
CA GLU A 202 -12.03 7.67 -2.37
C GLU A 202 -12.44 8.56 -1.18
N LYS A 203 -13.72 8.95 -1.14
CA LYS A 203 -14.28 9.69 -0.01
C LYS A 203 -14.38 8.76 1.21
N MET A 204 -14.01 9.28 2.38
CA MET A 204 -14.28 8.62 3.66
C MET A 204 -15.78 8.74 3.95
N THR A 205 -16.59 7.83 3.43
CA THR A 205 -18.01 7.74 3.81
C THR A 205 -18.07 7.15 5.22
N ASN A 206 -18.46 7.96 6.20
CA ASN A 206 -18.94 7.47 7.48
C ASN A 206 -20.27 6.76 7.24
N LYS A 207 -20.24 5.45 6.97
CA LYS A 207 -21.39 4.62 7.32
C LYS A 207 -21.30 4.46 8.84
N ASN A 208 -22.16 5.18 9.56
CA ASN A 208 -22.39 4.93 10.98
C ASN A 208 -22.61 3.42 11.16
N LEU A 209 -21.83 2.83 12.03
CA LEU A 209 -22.08 1.54 12.61
C LEU A 209 -23.37 1.61 13.44
#